data_f5e7005a137b2b9e152359a8a429ec69
#
_entry.id   f5e7005a137b2b9e152359a8a429ec69
#
_cell.length_a   1.000
_cell.length_b   1.000
_cell.length_c   1.000
_cell.angle_alpha   90.00
_cell.angle_beta   90.00
_cell.angle_gamma   90.00
#
_symmetry.space_group_name_H-M   'P 1'
#
loop_
_entity.id
_entity.type
_entity.pdbx_description
1 polymer ?
#
loop_
_entity_poly.entity_id
_entity_poly.type
_entity_poly.pdbx_seq_one_letter_code
_entity_poly.pdbx_strand_id
1 'polypeptide(L)'
;LVNLTVYSTPTCPRCEQLKAALKKAGLDYENQDMSTPQALTELRVNGVFTLMAPVLQADDSFYTVEDLFEGEVLRDLSSFIKS
;
A
#
# COMPACT_ATOMS: atom_id res chain seq x y z
N LEU A 1 14.78 -1.99 -9.95
CA LEU A 1 14.13 -2.47 -8.73
C LEU A 1 13.23 -1.40 -8.15
N VAL A 2 12.02 -1.77 -7.81
CA VAL A 2 11.03 -0.88 -7.22
C VAL A 2 11.08 -1.00 -5.71
N ASN A 3 11.16 0.14 -5.01
CA ASN A 3 11.02 0.17 -3.56
C ASN A 3 9.56 0.21 -3.19
N LEU A 4 9.10 -0.81 -2.47
CA LEU A 4 7.70 -0.95 -2.10
C LEU A 4 7.53 -0.76 -0.60
N THR A 5 6.54 0.04 -0.22
CA THR A 5 6.15 0.22 1.17
C THR A 5 4.64 0.04 1.28
N VAL A 6 4.21 -0.77 2.22
CA VAL A 6 2.80 -0.97 2.51
C VAL A 6 2.47 -0.26 3.81
N TYR A 7 1.56 0.69 3.76
CA TYR A 7 1.03 1.36 4.94
C TYR A 7 -0.23 0.62 5.36
N SER A 8 -0.22 0.02 6.53
CA SER A 8 -1.30 -0.84 6.98
C SER A 8 -1.69 -0.55 8.42
N THR A 9 -2.82 -1.11 8.85
CA THR A 9 -3.28 -1.06 10.24
C THR A 9 -3.34 -2.48 10.80
N PRO A 10 -3.35 -2.64 12.16
CA PRO A 10 -3.31 -3.98 12.77
C PRO A 10 -4.45 -4.90 12.39
N THR A 11 -5.65 -4.36 12.18
CA THR A 11 -6.83 -5.18 11.81
C THR A 11 -7.34 -4.72 10.46
N CYS A 12 -6.72 -5.23 9.39
CA CYS A 12 -7.03 -4.79 8.05
C CYS A 12 -7.01 -5.97 7.08
N PRO A 13 -8.19 -6.56 6.76
CA PRO A 13 -8.23 -7.67 5.80
C PRO A 13 -7.68 -7.29 4.42
N ARG A 14 -7.95 -6.08 3.96
CA ARG A 14 -7.42 -5.62 2.67
C ARG A 14 -5.90 -5.50 2.68
N CYS A 15 -5.34 -5.06 3.81
CA CYS A 15 -3.89 -4.98 3.97
C CYS A 15 -3.26 -6.37 3.86
N GLU A 16 -3.88 -7.37 4.48
CA GLU A 16 -3.40 -8.75 4.39
C GLU A 16 -3.48 -9.27 2.96
N GLN A 17 -4.52 -8.94 2.22
CA GLN A 17 -4.65 -9.33 0.82
C GLN A 17 -3.53 -8.72 -0.01
N LEU A 18 -3.24 -7.45 0.18
CA LEU A 18 -2.17 -6.77 -0.54
C LEU A 18 -0.81 -7.39 -0.23
N LYS A 19 -0.53 -7.60 1.04
CA LYS A 19 0.75 -8.21 1.46
C LYS A 19 0.91 -9.61 0.89
N ALA A 20 -0.15 -10.42 0.92
CA ALA A 20 -0.12 -11.77 0.37
C ALA A 20 0.13 -11.74 -1.14
N ALA A 21 -0.49 -10.82 -1.85
CA ALA A 21 -0.31 -10.68 -3.28
C ALA A 21 1.13 -10.29 -3.63
N LEU A 22 1.73 -9.39 -2.85
CA LEU A 22 3.13 -8.99 -3.06
C LEU A 22 4.07 -10.16 -2.82
N LYS A 23 3.86 -10.93 -1.76
CA LYS A 23 4.67 -12.11 -1.48
C LYS A 23 4.53 -13.16 -2.58
N LYS A 24 3.31 -13.38 -3.05
CA LYS A 24 3.04 -14.34 -4.11
C LYS A 24 3.73 -13.95 -5.40
N ALA A 25 3.86 -12.66 -5.65
CA ALA A 25 4.55 -12.14 -6.82
C ALA A 25 6.08 -12.13 -6.65
N GLY A 26 6.59 -12.53 -5.48
CA GLY A 26 8.02 -12.55 -5.22
C GLY A 26 8.61 -11.16 -4.97
N LEU A 27 7.79 -10.22 -4.53
CA LEU A 27 8.22 -8.84 -4.31
C LEU A 27 8.44 -8.58 -2.82
N ASP A 28 9.55 -7.91 -2.51
CA ASP A 28 9.84 -7.47 -1.15
C ASP A 28 9.22 -6.10 -0.91
N TYR A 29 8.78 -5.86 0.31
CA TYR A 29 8.21 -4.58 0.68
C TYR A 29 8.51 -4.27 2.15
N GLU A 30 8.46 -2.99 2.49
CA GLU A 30 8.48 -2.53 3.86
C GLU A 30 7.05 -2.38 4.37
N ASN A 31 6.82 -2.75 5.62
CA ASN A 31 5.51 -2.57 6.24
C ASN A 31 5.59 -1.43 7.25
N GLN A 32 4.73 -0.43 7.08
CA GLN A 32 4.61 0.70 8.00
C GLN A 32 3.22 0.70 8.63
N ASP A 33 3.17 1.00 9.92
CA ASP A 33 1.90 1.12 10.62
C ASP A 33 1.32 2.51 10.36
N MET A 34 0.26 2.55 9.58
CA MET A 34 -0.39 3.79 9.15
C MET A 34 -1.04 4.55 10.32
N SER A 35 -1.25 3.88 11.47
CA SER A 35 -1.83 4.53 12.63
C SER A 35 -0.83 5.40 13.40
N THR A 36 0.45 5.33 13.06
CA THR A 36 1.45 6.15 13.73
C THR A 36 1.47 7.58 13.18
N PRO A 37 1.78 8.58 14.01
CA PRO A 37 1.89 9.96 13.53
C PRO A 37 2.95 10.12 12.44
N GLN A 38 4.05 9.39 12.54
CA GLN A 38 5.13 9.46 11.56
C GLN A 38 4.67 9.02 10.19
N ALA A 39 3.94 7.89 10.11
CA ALA A 39 3.43 7.38 8.84
C ALA A 39 2.41 8.33 8.24
N LEU A 40 1.50 8.86 9.06
CA LEU A 40 0.50 9.82 8.57
C LEU A 40 1.14 11.10 8.05
N THR A 41 2.17 11.58 8.74
CA THR A 41 2.91 12.77 8.31
C THR A 41 3.59 12.51 6.96
N GLU A 42 4.22 11.36 6.82
CA GLU A 42 4.88 10.98 5.58
C GLU A 42 3.90 10.96 4.40
N LEU A 43 2.72 10.40 4.61
CA LEU A 43 1.70 10.36 3.58
C LEU A 43 1.20 11.75 3.21
N ARG A 44 0.98 12.61 4.21
CA ARG A 44 0.51 13.98 3.98
C ARG A 44 1.52 14.83 3.23
N VAL A 45 2.79 14.68 3.56
CA VAL A 45 3.88 15.38 2.86
C VAL A 45 3.89 15.02 1.38
N ASN A 46 3.48 13.80 1.05
CA ASN A 46 3.42 13.33 -0.33
C ASN A 46 2.04 13.51 -0.97
N GLY A 47 1.17 14.27 -0.33
CA GLY A 47 -0.15 14.58 -0.90
C GLY A 47 -1.21 13.52 -0.69
N VAL A 48 -0.98 12.57 0.22
CA VAL A 48 -1.94 11.50 0.50
C VAL A 48 -2.69 11.81 1.79
N PHE A 49 -3.98 12.06 1.69
CA PHE A 49 -4.81 12.48 2.82
C PHE A 49 -5.88 11.45 3.18
N THR A 50 -5.62 10.18 2.95
CA THR A 50 -6.56 9.12 3.28
C THR A 50 -6.30 8.59 4.68
N LEU A 51 -7.39 8.17 5.34
CA LEU A 51 -7.32 7.44 6.61
C LEU A 51 -7.59 5.95 6.40
N MET A 52 -7.80 5.53 5.16
CA MET A 52 -8.11 4.14 4.83
C MET A 52 -6.84 3.38 4.48
N ALA A 53 -6.72 2.18 4.99
CA ALA A 53 -5.63 1.27 4.68
C ALA A 53 -6.13 0.19 3.72
N PRO A 54 -5.27 -0.39 2.90
CA PRO A 54 -3.85 -0.13 2.77
C PRO A 54 -3.53 1.03 1.83
N VAL A 55 -2.33 1.57 1.97
CA VAL A 55 -1.74 2.47 0.98
C VAL A 55 -0.45 1.82 0.50
N LEU A 56 -0.27 1.74 -0.80
CA LEU A 56 0.95 1.19 -1.39
C LEU A 56 1.79 2.32 -1.97
N GLN A 57 3.04 2.37 -1.56
CA GLN A 57 4.03 3.26 -2.16
C GLN A 57 4.94 2.43 -3.06
N ALA A 58 5.00 2.79 -4.34
CA ALA A 58 5.92 2.19 -5.30
C ALA A 58 6.85 3.30 -5.78
N ASP A 59 8.09 3.30 -5.30
CA ASP A 59 9.04 4.39 -5.49
C ASP A 59 8.44 5.73 -5.01
N ASP A 60 8.13 6.64 -5.94
CA ASP A 60 7.55 7.94 -5.62
C ASP A 60 6.05 8.00 -5.82
N SER A 61 5.44 6.89 -6.23
CA SER A 61 4.00 6.85 -6.50
C SER A 61 3.24 6.23 -5.34
N PHE A 62 2.09 6.80 -5.02
CA PHE A 62 1.24 6.33 -3.93
C PHE A 62 -0.09 5.88 -4.50
N TYR A 63 -0.57 4.74 -4.02
CA TYR A 63 -1.84 4.16 -4.43
C TYR A 63 -2.69 3.91 -3.19
N THR A 64 -3.89 4.48 -3.18
CA THR A 64 -4.82 4.33 -2.08
C THR A 64 -5.72 3.11 -2.29
N VAL A 65 -6.60 2.84 -1.32
CA VAL A 65 -7.56 1.74 -1.42
C VAL A 65 -8.38 1.83 -2.72
N GLU A 66 -8.77 3.03 -3.10
CA GLU A 66 -9.57 3.24 -4.31
C GLU A 66 -8.81 2.87 -5.58
N ASP A 67 -7.51 3.06 -5.55
CA ASP A 67 -6.65 2.69 -6.67
C ASP A 67 -6.35 1.20 -6.71
N LEU A 68 -6.18 0.60 -5.54
CA LEU A 68 -5.74 -0.79 -5.40
C LEU A 68 -6.87 -1.79 -5.48
N PHE A 69 -8.05 -1.42 -5.03
CA PHE A 69 -9.18 -2.32 -4.92
C PHE A 69 -10.36 -1.84 -5.75
N GLU A 70 -11.08 -2.79 -6.31
CA GLU A 70 -12.40 -2.55 -6.90
C GLU A 70 -13.40 -3.26 -5.99
N GLY A 71 -14.08 -2.49 -5.13
CA GLY A 71 -14.89 -3.07 -4.07
C GLY A 71 -13.99 -3.81 -3.08
N GLU A 72 -14.18 -5.11 -2.96
CA GLU A 72 -13.37 -5.96 -2.08
C GLU A 72 -12.31 -6.76 -2.83
N VAL A 73 -12.19 -6.53 -4.13
CA VAL A 73 -11.28 -7.28 -4.99
C VAL A 73 -10.03 -6.46 -5.27
N LEU A 74 -8.86 -7.01 -4.97
CA LEU A 74 -7.58 -6.41 -5.26
C LEU A 74 -7.34 -6.40 -6.76
N ARG A 75 -6.99 -5.24 -7.30
CA ARG A 75 -6.65 -5.10 -8.71
C ARG A 75 -5.31 -5.76 -9.01
N ASP A 76 -5.06 -6.02 -10.28
CA ASP A 76 -3.79 -6.59 -10.71
C ASP A 76 -2.64 -5.63 -10.41
N LEU A 77 -1.73 -6.06 -9.56
CA LEU A 77 -0.61 -5.23 -9.11
C LEU A 77 0.37 -4.93 -10.25
N SER A 78 0.40 -5.72 -11.29
CA SER A 78 1.28 -5.45 -12.42
C SER A 78 0.96 -4.12 -13.10
N SER A 79 -0.26 -3.59 -12.90
CA SER A 79 -0.64 -2.27 -13.39
C SER A 79 0.06 -1.14 -12.64
N PHE A 80 0.47 -1.39 -11.41
CA PHE A 80 1.05 -0.37 -10.55
C PHE A 80 2.55 -0.53 -10.39
N ILE A 81 3.03 -1.76 -10.44
CA ILE A 81 4.42 -2.09 -10.15
C ILE A 81 5.10 -2.54 -11.44
N LYS A 82 6.05 -1.73 -11.88
CA LYS A 82 6.88 -2.07 -13.04
C LYS A 82 8.27 -2.38 -12.55
N SER A 83 8.65 -3.60 -12.68
CA SER A 83 9.98 -4.05 -12.32
C SER A 83 10.89 -4.11 -13.56
#